data_c17e03946185b1deb784df15ee3c912e
#
_entry.id   c17e03946185b1deb784df15ee3c912e
#
_cell.length_a   1.000
_cell.length_b   1.000
_cell.length_c   1.000
_cell.angle_alpha   90.00
_cell.angle_beta   90.00
_cell.angle_gamma   90.00
#
_symmetry.space_group_name_H-M   'P 1'
#
loop_
_entity.id
_entity.type
_entity.pdbx_description
1 polymer ?
#
loop_
_entity_poly.entity_id
_entity_poly.type
_entity_poly.pdbx_seq_one_letter_code
_entity_poly.pdbx_strand_id
1 'polypeptide(L)'
;MIVVTTLLSGCSFGTIEEQKTGDVTYEIVKKEEIPEQLKEEIKEAGKKEMWISYADTGKEETYLYVVRGYGTQQTTGYSIEVNACYETVDTVVLRTTLQGPEKKEKIHKKKTYPYIVIKMPYTEKQIIYE
;
A
#
# COMPACT_ATOMS: atom_id res chain seq x y z
N MET A 1 -22.19 14.08 -29.18
CA MET A 1 -21.84 13.87 -28.58
C MET A 1 -21.45 13.94 -28.18
N ILE A 2 -20.98 13.92 -27.88
CA ILE A 2 -20.30 13.76 -27.33
C ILE A 2 -19.90 13.81 -26.78
N VAL A 3 -19.65 13.89 -26.70
CA VAL A 3 -18.94 13.71 -26.05
C VAL A 3 -18.53 13.78 -25.56
N VAL A 4 -18.35 13.83 -25.67
CA VAL A 4 -17.57 13.65 -25.13
C VAL A 4 -17.07 13.97 -24.69
N THR A 5 -17.02 14.11 -24.76
CA THR A 5 -16.24 14.20 -24.32
C THR A 5 -15.78 14.58 -23.75
N THR A 6 -15.81 14.70 -23.75
CA THR A 6 -15.10 14.81 -23.13
C THR A 6 -14.63 14.96 -22.69
N LEU A 7 -14.41 14.94 -22.81
CA LEU A 7 -13.67 14.85 -22.34
C LEU A 7 -13.08 15.15 -22.05
N LEU A 8 -12.93 15.40 -22.26
CA LEU A 8 -12.15 15.54 -21.89
C LEU A 8 -11.79 15.98 -21.40
N SER A 9 -11.84 16.29 -21.41
CA SER A 9 -11.26 16.53 -20.70
C SER A 9 -11.09 16.69 -20.17
N GLY A 10 -11.02 16.75 -20.15
CA GLY A 10 -10.42 16.69 -19.36
C GLY A 10 -10.26 16.74 -19.05
N CYS A 11 -10.08 16.76 -19.20
CA CYS A 11 -9.56 16.69 -18.63
C CYS A 11 -9.20 16.50 -18.23
N SER A 12 -9.18 16.37 -18.96
CA SER A 12 -8.39 16.07 -18.37
C SER A 12 -7.87 16.12 -17.18
N PHE A 13 -7.92 16.33 -16.55
CA PHE A 13 -7.66 16.24 -15.24
C PHE A 13 -8.42 15.19 -14.50
N GLY A 14 -8.70 14.07 -15.03
CA GLY A 14 -9.23 12.97 -14.28
C GLY A 14 -8.23 12.62 -13.21
N THR A 15 -8.59 12.66 -11.92
CA THR A 15 -7.79 12.03 -10.91
C THR A 15 -7.94 10.54 -11.11
N ILE A 16 -7.01 9.76 -10.56
CA ILE A 16 -7.11 8.31 -10.64
C ILE A 16 -8.45 7.84 -10.06
N GLU A 17 -8.95 8.52 -9.04
CA GLU A 17 -10.22 8.19 -8.41
C GLU A 17 -11.40 8.23 -9.36
N GLU A 18 -11.36 9.09 -10.36
CA GLU A 18 -12.43 9.17 -11.35
C GLU A 18 -12.50 7.91 -12.22
N GLN A 19 -11.43 7.11 -12.22
CA GLN A 19 -11.37 5.87 -12.98
C GLN A 19 -11.67 4.64 -12.14
N LYS A 20 -12.03 4.85 -10.90
CA LYS A 20 -12.29 3.78 -9.95
C LYS A 20 -13.43 2.89 -10.41
N THR A 21 -13.20 1.57 -10.42
CA THR A 21 -14.23 0.60 -10.76
C THR A 21 -14.77 -0.11 -9.54
N GLY A 22 -14.04 -0.10 -8.43
CA GLY A 22 -14.53 -0.70 -7.20
C GLY A 22 -13.52 -0.62 -6.08
N ASP A 23 -13.96 -0.89 -4.87
CA ASP A 23 -13.07 -0.96 -3.73
C ASP A 23 -12.44 -2.35 -3.65
N VAL A 24 -11.22 -2.40 -3.13
CA VAL A 24 -10.52 -3.67 -2.90
C VAL A 24 -10.68 -4.04 -1.43
N THR A 25 -11.16 -5.24 -1.17
CA THR A 25 -11.22 -5.77 0.18
C THR A 25 -9.83 -6.23 0.58
N TYR A 26 -9.31 -5.72 1.67
CA TYR A 26 -7.97 -6.06 2.12
C TYR A 26 -7.96 -6.25 3.64
N GLU A 27 -6.91 -6.91 4.13
CA GLU A 27 -6.65 -7.02 5.57
C GLU A 27 -5.25 -6.53 5.85
N ILE A 28 -5.05 -5.95 7.03
CA ILE A 28 -3.71 -5.62 7.51
C ILE A 28 -3.16 -6.87 8.15
N VAL A 29 -1.97 -7.28 7.72
CA VAL A 29 -1.35 -8.54 8.13
C VAL A 29 -0.43 -8.31 9.33
N LYS A 30 -0.60 -9.12 10.36
CA LYS A 30 0.27 -9.07 11.53
C LYS A 30 1.63 -9.64 11.17
N LYS A 31 2.67 -9.17 11.86
CA LYS A 31 4.04 -9.58 11.57
C LYS A 31 4.23 -11.08 11.58
N GLU A 32 3.63 -11.77 12.54
CA GLU A 32 3.76 -13.21 12.66
C GLU A 32 3.04 -13.98 11.56
N GLU A 33 2.18 -13.30 10.81
CA GLU A 33 1.42 -13.94 9.73
C GLU A 33 1.97 -13.64 8.34
N ILE A 34 3.06 -12.90 8.27
CA ILE A 34 3.70 -12.60 6.99
C ILE A 34 4.38 -13.86 6.46
N PRO A 35 4.20 -14.20 5.16
CA PRO A 35 4.90 -15.36 4.59
C PRO A 35 6.42 -15.24 4.75
N GLU A 36 7.09 -16.36 5.00
CA GLU A 36 8.53 -16.36 5.27
C GLU A 36 9.36 -15.73 4.15
N GLN A 37 9.02 -16.01 2.89
CA GLN A 37 9.76 -15.43 1.79
C GLN A 37 9.60 -13.91 1.74
N LEU A 38 8.40 -13.44 2.07
CA LEU A 38 8.16 -12.00 2.12
C LEU A 38 8.92 -11.36 3.28
N LYS A 39 9.01 -12.06 4.42
CA LYS A 39 9.81 -11.58 5.55
C LYS A 39 11.26 -11.37 5.15
N GLU A 40 11.79 -12.28 4.33
CA GLU A 40 13.17 -12.16 3.85
C GLU A 40 13.34 -10.94 2.95
N GLU A 41 12.38 -10.69 2.07
CA GLU A 41 12.44 -9.51 1.21
C GLU A 41 12.36 -8.22 2.02
N ILE A 42 11.49 -8.18 3.02
CA ILE A 42 11.38 -7.02 3.89
C ILE A 42 12.69 -6.80 4.64
N LYS A 43 13.28 -7.86 5.14
CA LYS A 43 14.54 -7.80 5.85
C LYS A 43 15.68 -7.29 4.95
N GLU A 44 15.71 -7.76 3.71
CA GLU A 44 16.71 -7.31 2.75
C GLU A 44 16.56 -5.85 2.38
N ALA A 45 15.31 -5.38 2.26
CA ALA A 45 15.05 -3.97 1.99
C ALA A 45 15.50 -3.10 3.16
N GLY A 46 15.38 -3.64 4.38
CA GLY A 46 15.97 -3.06 5.57
C GLY A 46 15.49 -1.65 5.88
N LYS A 47 16.40 -0.69 5.72
CA LYS A 47 16.18 0.70 6.13
C LYS A 47 15.59 1.58 5.04
N LYS A 48 15.41 1.04 3.86
CA LYS A 48 14.92 1.80 2.70
C LYS A 48 13.41 1.82 2.65
N GLU A 49 12.87 2.74 1.87
CA GLU A 49 11.46 2.69 1.55
C GLU A 49 11.17 1.39 0.80
N MET A 50 9.97 0.88 0.97
CA MET A 50 9.56 -0.38 0.35
C MET A 50 8.28 -0.21 -0.43
N TRP A 51 8.27 -0.81 -1.63
CA TRP A 51 7.09 -0.96 -2.47
C TRP A 51 7.19 -2.38 -3.03
N ILE A 52 6.67 -3.33 -2.26
CA ILE A 52 6.84 -4.74 -2.60
C ILE A 52 5.48 -5.39 -2.81
N SER A 53 5.36 -6.20 -3.84
CA SER A 53 4.20 -7.06 -4.00
C SER A 53 4.67 -8.50 -4.05
N TYR A 54 3.93 -9.39 -3.40
CA TYR A 54 4.29 -10.78 -3.30
C TYR A 54 3.04 -11.65 -3.48
N ALA A 55 3.05 -12.53 -4.46
CA ALA A 55 1.94 -13.43 -4.72
C ALA A 55 2.17 -14.74 -4.00
N ASP A 56 1.24 -15.12 -3.13
CA ASP A 56 1.28 -16.41 -2.45
C ASP A 56 0.38 -17.36 -3.24
N THR A 57 1.01 -18.21 -4.03
CA THR A 57 0.31 -19.11 -4.94
C THR A 57 0.31 -20.56 -4.47
N GLY A 58 0.83 -20.83 -3.29
CA GLY A 58 1.03 -22.20 -2.81
C GLY A 58 -0.18 -22.83 -2.14
N LYS A 59 -1.32 -22.16 -2.10
CA LYS A 59 -2.52 -22.63 -1.39
C LYS A 59 -3.73 -22.62 -2.31
N GLU A 60 -4.84 -23.16 -1.81
CA GLU A 60 -6.08 -23.21 -2.59
C GLU A 60 -6.51 -21.83 -3.08
N GLU A 61 -6.36 -20.82 -2.23
CA GLU A 61 -6.65 -19.44 -2.62
C GLU A 61 -5.34 -18.71 -2.82
N THR A 62 -5.30 -17.89 -3.85
CA THR A 62 -4.13 -17.08 -4.15
C THR A 62 -4.37 -15.68 -3.65
N TYR A 63 -3.42 -15.18 -2.89
CA TYR A 63 -3.50 -13.81 -2.35
C TYR A 63 -2.29 -13.01 -2.81
N LEU A 64 -2.48 -11.71 -2.85
CA LEU A 64 -1.41 -10.77 -3.11
C LEU A 64 -1.12 -10.02 -1.81
N TYR A 65 0.14 -10.04 -1.41
CA TYR A 65 0.60 -9.26 -0.26
C TYR A 65 1.30 -8.02 -0.79
N VAL A 66 0.97 -6.89 -0.25
CA VAL A 66 1.53 -5.60 -0.68
C VAL A 66 2.16 -4.92 0.52
N VAL A 67 3.41 -4.52 0.38
CA VAL A 67 4.16 -3.88 1.45
C VAL A 67 4.46 -2.45 1.09
N ARG A 68 4.16 -1.54 1.99
CA ARG A 68 4.57 -0.14 1.87
C ARG A 68 5.38 0.22 3.10
N GLY A 69 6.64 0.55 2.89
CA GLY A 69 7.53 0.99 3.96
C GLY A 69 8.02 2.40 3.68
N TYR A 70 8.25 3.18 4.74
CA TYR A 70 8.60 4.59 4.59
C TYR A 70 10.06 4.88 4.92
N GLY A 71 10.86 3.83 5.07
CA GLY A 71 12.28 4.02 5.35
C GLY A 71 12.54 4.45 6.78
N THR A 72 13.76 4.91 7.03
CA THR A 72 14.21 5.24 8.38
C THR A 72 13.52 6.49 8.92
N GLN A 73 12.97 6.37 10.12
CA GLN A 73 12.48 7.51 10.89
C GLN A 73 13.38 7.66 12.12
N GLN A 74 13.50 8.88 12.63
CA GLN A 74 14.48 9.18 13.68
C GLN A 74 13.99 8.89 15.09
N THR A 75 12.70 8.62 15.24
CA THR A 75 12.13 8.35 16.57
C THR A 75 11.10 7.24 16.48
N THR A 76 10.63 6.81 17.65
CA THR A 76 9.47 5.93 17.75
C THR A 76 8.18 6.72 17.52
N GLY A 77 7.05 6.03 17.47
CA GLY A 77 5.73 6.68 17.41
C GLY A 77 5.14 6.84 16.04
N TYR A 78 5.85 6.43 14.99
CA TYR A 78 5.32 6.51 13.63
C TYR A 78 4.42 5.32 13.32
N SER A 79 3.36 5.59 12.59
CA SER A 79 2.44 4.57 12.12
C SER A 79 2.02 4.86 10.68
N ILE A 80 1.41 3.89 10.03
CA ILE A 80 0.98 4.05 8.65
C ILE A 80 -0.52 3.83 8.59
N GLU A 81 -1.20 4.77 7.96
CA GLU A 81 -2.64 4.69 7.75
C GLU A 81 -2.93 4.36 6.29
N VAL A 82 -3.85 3.44 6.06
CA VAL A 82 -4.31 3.16 4.70
C VAL A 82 -5.52 4.06 4.45
N ASN A 83 -5.36 4.99 3.52
CA ASN A 83 -6.40 5.97 3.20
C ASN A 83 -7.35 5.47 2.13
N ALA A 84 -6.85 4.65 1.21
CA ALA A 84 -7.67 4.12 0.14
C ALA A 84 -7.01 2.87 -0.44
N CYS A 85 -7.84 1.93 -0.86
CA CYS A 85 -7.38 0.77 -1.62
C CYS A 85 -8.52 0.43 -2.57
N TYR A 86 -8.30 0.70 -3.85
CA TYR A 86 -9.35 0.52 -4.85
C TYR A 86 -8.74 0.10 -6.17
N GLU A 87 -9.58 -0.34 -7.09
CA GLU A 87 -9.10 -0.73 -8.39
C GLU A 87 -9.69 0.12 -9.50
N THR A 88 -8.93 0.21 -10.57
CA THR A 88 -9.37 0.74 -11.84
C THR A 88 -9.44 -0.44 -12.82
N VAL A 89 -9.64 -0.17 -14.09
CA VAL A 89 -9.68 -1.23 -15.10
C VAL A 89 -8.38 -2.04 -15.11
N ASP A 90 -7.23 -1.39 -14.95
CA ASP A 90 -5.93 -2.04 -15.12
C ASP A 90 -4.96 -1.86 -13.95
N THR A 91 -5.38 -1.22 -12.87
CA THR A 91 -4.50 -0.98 -11.72
C THR A 91 -5.22 -1.23 -10.40
N VAL A 92 -4.43 -1.38 -9.34
CA VAL A 92 -4.91 -1.28 -7.96
C VAL A 92 -4.18 -0.11 -7.35
N VAL A 93 -4.92 0.81 -6.75
CA VAL A 93 -4.32 1.99 -6.13
C VAL A 93 -4.35 1.82 -4.61
N LEU A 94 -3.18 1.92 -4.01
CA LEU A 94 -3.02 1.88 -2.55
C LEU A 94 -2.49 3.24 -2.11
N ARG A 95 -3.31 3.96 -1.35
CA ARG A 95 -2.91 5.27 -0.82
C ARG A 95 -2.68 5.13 0.67
N THR A 96 -1.52 5.56 1.13
CA THR A 96 -1.16 5.49 2.54
C THR A 96 -0.63 6.83 3.02
N THR A 97 -0.62 7.01 4.34
CA THR A 97 -0.04 8.19 4.97
C THR A 97 0.83 7.73 6.13
N LEU A 98 2.04 8.26 6.20
CA LEU A 98 2.89 8.10 7.36
C LEU A 98 2.47 9.12 8.40
N GLN A 99 2.07 8.65 9.57
CA GLN A 99 1.66 9.52 10.67
C GLN A 99 2.76 9.57 11.72
N GLY A 100 3.18 10.78 12.07
CA GLY A 100 4.15 10.96 13.13
C GLY A 100 3.52 10.79 14.51
N PRO A 101 4.35 10.80 15.55
CA PRO A 101 3.85 10.66 16.92
C PRO A 101 2.98 11.85 17.32
N GLU A 102 2.00 11.57 18.16
CA GLU A 102 1.13 12.62 18.71
C GLU A 102 1.92 13.44 19.71
N LYS A 103 1.51 14.71 19.91
CA LYS A 103 2.22 15.62 20.81
C LYS A 103 2.33 15.11 22.22
N LYS A 104 1.35 14.32 22.68
CA LYS A 104 1.34 13.80 24.05
C LYS A 104 2.05 12.46 24.18
N GLU A 105 2.43 11.88 23.07
CA GLU A 105 3.04 10.58 23.06
C GLU A 105 4.50 10.66 23.50
N LYS A 106 4.92 9.74 24.37
CA LYS A 106 6.34 9.63 24.71
C LYS A 106 7.08 9.01 23.56
N ILE A 107 8.02 9.75 23.00
CA ILE A 107 8.85 9.26 21.92
C ILE A 107 10.27 9.02 22.43
N HIS A 108 10.97 8.11 21.79
CA HIS A 108 12.36 7.82 22.05
C HIS A 108 13.15 8.13 20.80
N LYS A 109 14.35 8.67 20.97
CA LYS A 109 15.26 8.94 19.86
C LYS A 109 15.91 7.63 19.44
N LYS A 110 15.11 6.79 18.82
CA LYS A 110 15.54 5.49 18.34
C LYS A 110 15.06 5.35 16.91
N LYS A 111 15.96 5.01 16.01
CA LYS A 111 15.59 4.84 14.60
C LYS A 111 14.59 3.71 14.45
N THR A 112 13.57 3.95 13.65
CA THR A 112 12.54 2.96 13.37
C THR A 112 12.33 2.87 11.87
N TYR A 113 11.71 1.79 11.43
CA TYR A 113 11.53 1.49 10.01
C TYR A 113 10.09 1.04 9.79
N PRO A 114 9.14 2.00 9.82
CA PRO A 114 7.73 1.61 9.75
C PRO A 114 7.36 1.04 8.39
N TYR A 115 6.62 -0.04 8.40
CA TYR A 115 6.04 -0.61 7.20
C TYR A 115 4.71 -1.26 7.52
N ILE A 116 3.89 -1.42 6.51
CA ILE A 116 2.61 -2.08 6.62
C ILE A 116 2.53 -3.14 5.53
N VAL A 117 1.91 -4.27 5.87
CA VAL A 117 1.66 -5.35 4.91
C VAL A 117 0.15 -5.52 4.84
N ILE A 118 -0.38 -5.48 3.64
CA ILE A 118 -1.80 -5.77 3.42
C ILE A 118 -1.92 -7.00 2.52
N LYS A 119 -3.03 -7.69 2.68
CA LYS A 119 -3.35 -8.91 1.94
C LYS A 119 -4.65 -8.67 1.20
N MET A 120 -4.67 -8.98 -0.07
CA MET A 120 -5.84 -8.79 -0.91
C MET A 120 -6.00 -9.98 -1.86
N PRO A 121 -7.15 -10.16 -2.48
CA PRO A 121 -7.29 -11.20 -3.52
C PRO A 121 -6.24 -10.98 -4.62
N TYR A 122 -5.73 -12.07 -5.14
CA TYR A 122 -4.72 -11.99 -6.19
C TYR A 122 -5.23 -11.22 -7.40
N THR A 123 -4.37 -10.42 -7.97
CA THR A 123 -4.66 -9.71 -9.21
C THR A 123 -3.36 -9.55 -9.98
N GLU A 124 -3.46 -9.53 -11.30
CA GLU A 124 -2.32 -9.25 -12.16
C GLU A 124 -2.19 -7.76 -12.46
N LYS A 125 -3.13 -6.96 -11.97
CA LYS A 125 -3.09 -5.51 -12.17
C LYS A 125 -1.87 -4.91 -11.51
N GLN A 126 -1.37 -3.84 -12.09
CA GLN A 126 -0.25 -3.12 -11.51
C GLN A 126 -0.69 -2.41 -10.24
N ILE A 127 0.16 -2.45 -9.21
CA ILE A 127 -0.10 -1.74 -7.96
C ILE A 127 0.49 -0.33 -8.07
N ILE A 128 -0.34 0.66 -7.84
CA ILE A 128 0.07 2.07 -7.81
C ILE A 128 0.06 2.48 -6.34
N TYR A 129 1.18 3.00 -5.89
CA TYR A 129 1.34 3.44 -4.50
C TYR A 129 1.27 4.96 -4.47
N GLU A 130 0.38 5.48 -3.63
CA GLU A 130 0.22 6.94 -3.47
C GLU A 130 0.41 7.38 -2.03
#